data_0bf1cda1f0405021314f2aeb8efcfe54
#
_entry.id   0bf1cda1f0405021314f2aeb8efcfe54
#
_cell.length_a   1.000
_cell.length_b   1.000
_cell.length_c   1.000
_cell.angle_alpha   90.00
_cell.angle_beta   90.00
_cell.angle_gamma   90.00
#
_symmetry.space_group_name_H-M   'P 1'
#
loop_
_entity.id
_entity.type
_entity.pdbx_description
1 polymer ?
#
loop_
_entity_poly.entity_id
_entity_poly.type
_entity_poly.pdbx_seq_one_letter_code
_entity_poly.pdbx_strand_id
1 'polypeptide(L)'
;RERLAAFQDRVTLVHGNFSGLGSILAETGTGPVDGMLFDLGVSSPQLDEARRGFSYMHDAPLDMRMDESEALNAAEIVNTWSLEELRRILFEFGEERYAPRIAQAIVRRREDRPIATTGELVEVIRSAMPAAALREKQHPAKRSFQALRIAVNGELDALPPMLAAAAEGLKPGGRLAVITFHSLEDRIVKQTLKTLATGCTCPPQFPVCVCGKKPKLKLAARKPVTPGPEELAENPRARSAKLRIAERI
;
A
#
# COMPACT_ATOMS: atom_id res chain seq x y z
N ARG A 1 13.36 -13.75 13.50
CA ARG A 1 14.59 -13.75 14.33
C ARG A 1 15.55 -14.84 13.91
N GLU A 2 15.10 -16.10 13.76
CA GLU A 2 15.95 -17.24 13.38
C GLU A 2 16.79 -17.00 12.12
N ARG A 3 16.17 -16.51 11.04
CA ARG A 3 16.86 -16.23 9.77
C ARG A 3 17.96 -15.17 9.87
N LEU A 4 17.92 -14.33 10.89
CA LEU A 4 18.86 -13.23 11.12
C LEU A 4 19.79 -13.49 12.31
N ALA A 5 19.76 -14.69 12.89
CA ALA A 5 20.56 -15.03 14.07
C ALA A 5 22.07 -14.85 13.85
N ALA A 6 22.57 -15.11 12.63
CA ALA A 6 23.97 -14.89 12.26
C ALA A 6 24.39 -13.40 12.20
N PHE A 7 23.43 -12.48 12.27
CA PHE A 7 23.65 -11.04 12.13
C PHE A 7 23.15 -10.24 13.33
N GLN A 8 22.83 -10.91 14.46
CA GLN A 8 22.13 -10.32 15.60
C GLN A 8 22.80 -9.04 16.14
N ASP A 9 24.13 -8.95 16.09
CA ASP A 9 24.88 -7.76 16.54
C ASP A 9 24.76 -6.55 15.61
N ARG A 10 24.16 -6.76 14.43
CA ARG A 10 24.01 -5.74 13.39
C ARG A 10 22.55 -5.49 13.01
N VAL A 11 21.60 -6.17 13.66
CA VAL A 11 20.18 -6.12 13.31
C VAL A 11 19.34 -5.81 14.53
N THR A 12 18.56 -4.73 14.44
CA THR A 12 17.50 -4.41 15.40
C THR A 12 16.15 -4.66 14.71
N LEU A 13 15.32 -5.53 15.30
CA LEU A 13 13.99 -5.84 14.81
C LEU A 13 12.95 -5.09 15.63
N VAL A 14 12.20 -4.24 14.96
CA VAL A 14 11.07 -3.50 15.54
C VAL A 14 9.77 -3.98 14.90
N HIS A 15 8.78 -4.37 15.71
CA HIS A 15 7.42 -4.64 15.24
C HIS A 15 6.62 -3.34 15.32
N GLY A 16 6.09 -2.87 14.20
CA GLY A 16 5.33 -1.63 14.13
C GLY A 16 4.97 -1.24 12.71
N ASN A 17 4.06 -0.28 12.60
CA ASN A 17 3.69 0.29 11.31
C ASN A 17 4.73 1.36 10.90
N PHE A 18 5.14 1.34 9.66
CA PHE A 18 6.13 2.29 9.13
C PHE A 18 5.62 3.75 9.09
N SER A 19 4.33 4.01 9.26
CA SER A 19 3.80 5.36 9.48
C SER A 19 4.44 6.03 10.71
N GLY A 20 4.82 5.23 11.72
CA GLY A 20 5.53 5.65 12.91
C GLY A 20 7.06 5.71 12.79
N LEU A 21 7.63 5.72 11.56
CA LEU A 21 9.08 5.67 11.33
C LEU A 21 9.87 6.66 12.18
N GLY A 22 9.39 7.90 12.31
CA GLY A 22 10.08 8.92 13.11
C GLY A 22 10.21 8.53 14.58
N SER A 23 9.14 8.01 15.17
CA SER A 23 9.15 7.50 16.56
C SER A 23 10.05 6.28 16.70
N ILE A 24 9.99 5.35 15.75
CA ILE A 24 10.84 4.14 15.74
C ILE A 24 12.33 4.53 15.74
N LEU A 25 12.74 5.46 14.88
CA LEU A 25 14.12 5.92 14.84
C LEU A 25 14.57 6.59 16.16
N ALA A 26 13.69 7.41 16.75
CA ALA A 26 13.96 8.05 18.03
C ALA A 26 14.06 7.03 19.20
N GLU A 27 13.12 6.10 19.31
CA GLU A 27 13.07 5.10 20.37
C GLU A 27 14.25 4.11 20.31
N THR A 28 14.70 3.78 19.11
CA THR A 28 15.87 2.92 18.91
C THR A 28 17.21 3.64 19.03
N GLY A 29 17.19 4.96 19.24
CA GLY A 29 18.40 5.80 19.25
C GLY A 29 19.11 5.80 17.89
N THR A 30 18.41 5.46 16.80
CA THR A 30 18.97 5.42 15.46
C THR A 30 19.05 6.84 14.93
N GLY A 31 20.26 7.38 14.81
CA GLY A 31 20.51 8.68 14.18
C GLY A 31 20.29 8.63 12.67
N PRO A 32 20.60 9.72 11.95
CA PRO A 32 20.45 9.74 10.51
C PRO A 32 21.20 8.59 9.84
N VAL A 33 20.54 7.89 8.90
CA VAL A 33 21.03 6.68 8.24
C VAL A 33 21.51 6.94 6.81
N ASP A 34 22.35 6.07 6.28
CA ASP A 34 22.90 6.19 4.92
C ASP A 34 21.90 5.74 3.84
N GLY A 35 20.93 4.90 4.20
CA GLY A 35 19.92 4.43 3.28
C GLY A 35 18.68 3.89 3.96
N MET A 36 17.53 4.02 3.27
CA MET A 36 16.25 3.43 3.67
C MET A 36 15.63 2.71 2.47
N LEU A 37 15.13 1.51 2.71
CA LEU A 37 14.39 0.72 1.73
C LEU A 37 13.01 0.38 2.30
N PHE A 38 11.98 0.69 1.53
CA PHE A 38 10.60 0.30 1.81
C PHE A 38 10.11 -0.64 0.72
N ASP A 39 9.73 -1.85 1.13
CA ASP A 39 9.08 -2.86 0.29
C ASP A 39 7.61 -2.91 0.70
N LEU A 40 6.75 -2.21 -0.06
CA LEU A 40 5.35 -1.98 0.31
C LEU A 40 4.46 -3.18 -0.04
N GLY A 41 3.28 -3.18 0.54
CA GLY A 41 2.25 -4.18 0.28
C GLY A 41 2.38 -5.45 1.14
N VAL A 42 1.81 -6.54 0.66
CA VAL A 42 1.70 -7.81 1.38
C VAL A 42 2.89 -8.73 1.10
N SER A 43 3.35 -9.43 2.11
CA SER A 43 4.38 -10.46 1.97
C SER A 43 3.83 -11.75 1.33
N SER A 44 4.72 -12.54 0.71
CA SER A 44 4.32 -13.84 0.15
C SER A 44 3.66 -14.77 1.18
N PRO A 45 4.18 -14.93 2.42
CA PRO A 45 3.50 -15.72 3.44
C PRO A 45 2.06 -15.27 3.72
N GLN A 46 1.79 -13.96 3.75
CA GLN A 46 0.42 -13.45 3.96
C GLN A 46 -0.53 -13.83 2.83
N LEU A 47 -0.04 -13.90 1.58
CA LEU A 47 -0.83 -14.35 0.44
C LEU A 47 -1.00 -15.88 0.38
N ASP A 48 0.01 -16.62 0.82
CA ASP A 48 0.06 -18.09 0.71
C ASP A 48 -0.70 -18.78 1.88
N GLU A 49 -0.79 -18.11 3.03
CA GLU A 49 -1.59 -18.59 4.16
C GLU A 49 -3.07 -18.26 3.94
N ALA A 50 -3.87 -19.24 3.45
CA ALA A 50 -5.29 -19.03 3.14
C ALA A 50 -6.07 -18.40 4.31
N ARG A 51 -5.81 -18.85 5.57
CA ARG A 51 -6.50 -18.34 6.77
C ARG A 51 -6.39 -16.82 6.98
N ARG A 52 -5.40 -16.17 6.36
CA ARG A 52 -5.19 -14.73 6.44
C ARG A 52 -6.18 -13.92 5.57
N GLY A 53 -6.93 -14.57 4.68
CA GLY A 53 -8.00 -13.95 3.89
C GLY A 53 -7.57 -12.97 2.79
N PHE A 54 -6.29 -12.88 2.45
CA PHE A 54 -5.81 -11.98 1.39
C PHE A 54 -6.11 -12.48 -0.03
N SER A 55 -6.29 -13.79 -0.19
CA SER A 55 -6.49 -14.42 -1.49
C SER A 55 -7.97 -14.63 -1.80
N TYR A 56 -8.36 -14.28 -3.02
CA TYR A 56 -9.68 -14.60 -3.60
C TYR A 56 -9.71 -15.96 -4.32
N MET A 57 -8.62 -16.71 -4.27
CA MET A 57 -8.48 -18.00 -4.93
C MET A 57 -8.85 -19.19 -4.03
N HIS A 58 -8.87 -18.98 -2.74
CA HIS A 58 -9.20 -19.98 -1.72
C HIS A 58 -10.29 -19.45 -0.82
N ASP A 59 -11.20 -20.32 -0.41
CA ASP A 59 -12.20 -19.95 0.59
C ASP A 59 -11.58 -19.99 1.99
N ALA A 60 -11.67 -18.88 2.70
CA ALA A 60 -11.02 -18.69 3.99
C ALA A 60 -11.74 -17.57 4.79
N PRO A 61 -11.48 -17.42 6.09
CA PRO A 61 -12.00 -16.29 6.86
C PRO A 61 -11.66 -14.95 6.20
N LEU A 62 -12.61 -14.02 6.19
CA LEU A 62 -12.46 -12.71 5.57
C LEU A 62 -11.75 -11.75 6.53
N ASP A 63 -10.45 -11.90 6.70
CA ASP A 63 -9.63 -11.14 7.66
C ASP A 63 -8.89 -9.97 7.01
N MET A 64 -7.86 -10.22 6.23
CA MET A 64 -6.99 -9.27 5.52
C MET A 64 -6.14 -8.34 6.41
N ARG A 65 -6.04 -8.55 7.71
CA ARG A 65 -5.14 -7.77 8.59
C ARG A 65 -3.69 -8.15 8.33
N MET A 66 -2.81 -7.19 8.14
CA MET A 66 -1.36 -7.42 8.12
C MET A 66 -0.84 -7.71 9.51
N ASP A 67 -1.34 -6.98 10.51
CA ASP A 67 -1.12 -7.23 11.93
C ASP A 67 -2.40 -7.80 12.56
N GLU A 68 -2.35 -9.05 13.03
CA GLU A 68 -3.50 -9.74 13.62
C GLU A 68 -3.93 -9.14 14.98
N SER A 69 -3.12 -8.27 15.59
CA SER A 69 -3.47 -7.56 16.82
C SER A 69 -4.39 -6.36 16.59
N GLU A 70 -4.52 -5.87 15.35
CA GLU A 70 -5.42 -4.78 15.00
C GLU A 70 -6.89 -5.24 15.07
N ALA A 71 -7.79 -4.33 15.45
CA ALA A 71 -9.20 -4.67 15.63
C ALA A 71 -9.94 -4.83 14.30
N LEU A 72 -9.74 -3.88 13.35
CA LEU A 72 -10.47 -3.82 12.10
C LEU A 72 -10.03 -4.92 11.13
N ASN A 73 -10.99 -5.73 10.66
CA ASN A 73 -10.77 -6.74 9.62
C ASN A 73 -11.74 -6.56 8.44
N ALA A 74 -11.55 -7.32 7.37
CA ALA A 74 -12.37 -7.18 6.16
C ALA A 74 -13.82 -7.65 6.36
N ALA A 75 -14.07 -8.63 7.23
CA ALA A 75 -15.43 -9.06 7.56
C ALA A 75 -16.20 -7.93 8.25
N GLU A 76 -15.57 -7.20 9.17
CA GLU A 76 -16.18 -6.05 9.81
C GLU A 76 -16.55 -4.97 8.79
N ILE A 77 -15.63 -4.61 7.89
CA ILE A 77 -15.89 -3.62 6.83
C ILE A 77 -17.13 -4.00 6.01
N VAL A 78 -17.17 -5.20 5.46
CA VAL A 78 -18.28 -5.60 4.56
C VAL A 78 -19.61 -5.75 5.29
N ASN A 79 -19.60 -6.10 6.59
CA ASN A 79 -20.81 -6.34 7.35
C ASN A 79 -21.35 -5.10 8.08
N THR A 80 -20.50 -4.07 8.35
CA THR A 80 -20.92 -2.95 9.20
C THR A 80 -20.88 -1.58 8.51
N TRP A 81 -19.97 -1.38 7.55
CA TRP A 81 -19.84 -0.07 6.92
C TRP A 81 -21.05 0.29 6.05
N SER A 82 -21.34 1.58 5.93
CA SER A 82 -22.44 2.09 5.12
C SER A 82 -22.23 1.80 3.62
N LEU A 83 -23.33 1.88 2.86
CA LEU A 83 -23.28 1.75 1.40
C LEU A 83 -22.31 2.77 0.78
N GLU A 84 -22.32 4.01 1.27
CA GLU A 84 -21.49 5.09 0.80
C GLU A 84 -20.01 4.83 1.05
N GLU A 85 -19.66 4.36 2.25
CA GLU A 85 -18.29 4.01 2.62
C GLU A 85 -17.77 2.85 1.78
N LEU A 86 -18.55 1.77 1.64
CA LEU A 86 -18.21 0.65 0.78
C LEU A 86 -18.00 1.09 -0.68
N ARG A 87 -18.92 1.90 -1.22
CA ARG A 87 -18.80 2.43 -2.58
C ARG A 87 -17.54 3.28 -2.73
N ARG A 88 -17.24 4.14 -1.75
CA ARG A 88 -16.07 5.00 -1.75
C ARG A 88 -14.77 4.19 -1.79
N ILE A 89 -14.57 3.23 -0.87
CA ILE A 89 -13.34 2.44 -0.86
C ILE A 89 -13.19 1.59 -2.11
N LEU A 90 -14.25 0.96 -2.60
CA LEU A 90 -14.22 0.18 -3.84
C LEU A 90 -13.81 1.03 -5.04
N PHE A 91 -14.30 2.27 -5.11
CA PHE A 91 -13.96 3.21 -6.19
C PHE A 91 -12.55 3.79 -6.02
N GLU A 92 -12.23 4.36 -4.85
CA GLU A 92 -10.97 5.08 -4.61
C GLU A 92 -9.78 4.14 -4.45
N PHE A 93 -9.92 3.04 -3.69
CA PHE A 93 -8.83 2.12 -3.37
C PHE A 93 -8.76 0.93 -4.33
N GLY A 94 -9.90 0.53 -4.90
CA GLY A 94 -9.96 -0.55 -5.88
C GLY A 94 -9.83 -0.07 -7.32
N GLU A 95 -10.03 1.22 -7.60
CA GLU A 95 -10.25 1.73 -8.95
C GLU A 95 -11.33 0.89 -9.68
N GLU A 96 -12.37 0.46 -8.90
CA GLU A 96 -13.40 -0.48 -9.35
C GLU A 96 -14.59 0.28 -10.00
N ARG A 97 -14.75 0.10 -11.29
CA ARG A 97 -15.82 0.79 -12.06
C ARG A 97 -17.24 0.33 -11.71
N TYR A 98 -17.38 -0.89 -11.16
CA TYR A 98 -18.65 -1.44 -10.71
C TYR A 98 -18.90 -1.24 -9.20
N ALA A 99 -18.11 -0.38 -8.55
CA ALA A 99 -18.19 -0.10 -7.12
C ALA A 99 -19.63 0.13 -6.61
N PRO A 100 -20.52 0.92 -7.27
CA PRO A 100 -21.88 1.10 -6.79
C PRO A 100 -22.71 -0.20 -6.75
N ARG A 101 -22.57 -1.04 -7.78
CA ARG A 101 -23.31 -2.31 -7.86
C ARG A 101 -22.81 -3.32 -6.84
N ILE A 102 -21.48 -3.41 -6.69
CA ILE A 102 -20.84 -4.32 -5.74
C ILE A 102 -21.18 -3.91 -4.31
N ALA A 103 -21.10 -2.62 -3.96
CA ALA A 103 -21.50 -2.13 -2.65
C ALA A 103 -22.96 -2.43 -2.32
N GLN A 104 -23.88 -2.20 -3.27
CA GLN A 104 -25.30 -2.56 -3.12
C GLN A 104 -25.51 -4.07 -2.92
N ALA A 105 -24.78 -4.90 -3.66
CA ALA A 105 -24.86 -6.34 -3.52
C ALA A 105 -24.35 -6.83 -2.16
N ILE A 106 -23.26 -6.24 -1.64
CA ILE A 106 -22.73 -6.53 -0.30
C ILE A 106 -23.79 -6.17 0.75
N VAL A 107 -24.33 -4.94 0.70
CA VAL A 107 -25.34 -4.50 1.67
C VAL A 107 -26.57 -5.41 1.65
N ARG A 108 -27.11 -5.71 0.47
CA ARG A 108 -28.25 -6.64 0.33
C ARG A 108 -27.94 -8.04 0.86
N ARG A 109 -26.76 -8.57 0.55
CA ARG A 109 -26.39 -9.94 0.95
C ARG A 109 -26.28 -10.08 2.46
N ARG A 110 -25.69 -9.08 3.15
CA ARG A 110 -25.52 -9.12 4.62
C ARG A 110 -26.82 -8.95 5.42
N GLU A 111 -27.90 -8.44 4.78
CA GLU A 111 -29.24 -8.40 5.38
C GLU A 111 -29.80 -9.81 5.64
N ASP A 112 -29.47 -10.81 4.76
CA ASP A 112 -29.87 -12.19 4.93
C ASP A 112 -29.00 -12.90 5.97
N ARG A 113 -27.67 -12.81 5.79
CA ARG A 113 -26.65 -13.35 6.70
C ARG A 113 -25.31 -12.65 6.50
N PRO A 114 -24.50 -12.51 7.56
CA PRO A 114 -23.16 -11.94 7.44
C PRO A 114 -22.30 -12.65 6.39
N ILE A 115 -21.43 -11.89 5.73
CA ILE A 115 -20.41 -12.41 4.83
C ILE A 115 -19.19 -12.75 5.67
N ALA A 116 -18.86 -14.01 5.81
CA ALA A 116 -17.83 -14.51 6.71
C ALA A 116 -16.54 -14.94 5.99
N THR A 117 -16.65 -15.35 4.72
CA THR A 117 -15.53 -15.91 4.00
C THR A 117 -15.21 -15.15 2.71
N THR A 118 -13.98 -15.35 2.23
CA THR A 118 -13.51 -14.81 0.96
C THR A 118 -14.32 -15.35 -0.22
N GLY A 119 -14.71 -16.63 -0.19
CA GLY A 119 -15.54 -17.26 -1.21
C GLY A 119 -16.92 -16.63 -1.31
N GLU A 120 -17.60 -16.44 -0.16
CA GLU A 120 -18.90 -15.75 -0.12
C GLU A 120 -18.81 -14.34 -0.70
N LEU A 121 -17.75 -13.59 -0.37
CA LEU A 121 -17.55 -12.24 -0.91
C LEU A 121 -17.29 -12.29 -2.43
N VAL A 122 -16.52 -13.26 -2.93
CA VAL A 122 -16.28 -13.44 -4.37
C VAL A 122 -17.60 -13.70 -5.10
N GLU A 123 -18.48 -14.53 -4.55
CA GLU A 123 -19.81 -14.80 -5.14
C GLU A 123 -20.67 -13.52 -5.22
N VAL A 124 -20.68 -12.73 -4.16
CA VAL A 124 -21.40 -11.44 -4.11
C VAL A 124 -20.86 -10.49 -5.19
N ILE A 125 -19.54 -10.34 -5.30
CA ILE A 125 -18.92 -9.49 -6.31
C ILE A 125 -19.29 -9.95 -7.71
N ARG A 126 -19.17 -11.26 -8.00
CA ARG A 126 -19.50 -11.84 -9.30
C ARG A 126 -20.97 -11.62 -9.70
N SER A 127 -21.89 -11.76 -8.76
CA SER A 127 -23.33 -11.54 -8.99
C SER A 127 -23.67 -10.08 -9.35
N ALA A 128 -22.86 -9.12 -8.89
CA ALA A 128 -23.03 -7.70 -9.15
C ALA A 128 -22.45 -7.22 -10.50
N MET A 129 -21.59 -8.06 -11.12
CA MET A 129 -20.87 -7.67 -12.34
C MET A 129 -21.58 -8.15 -13.60
N PRO A 130 -21.52 -7.36 -14.69
CA PRO A 130 -22.07 -7.79 -15.98
C PRO A 130 -21.25 -8.93 -16.59
N ALA A 131 -21.90 -9.79 -17.37
CA ALA A 131 -21.27 -10.97 -17.99
C ALA A 131 -20.01 -10.62 -18.82
N ALA A 132 -19.96 -9.46 -19.45
CA ALA A 132 -18.79 -9.01 -20.20
C ALA A 132 -17.57 -8.80 -19.28
N ALA A 133 -17.77 -8.24 -18.08
CA ALA A 133 -16.69 -8.03 -17.12
C ALA A 133 -16.16 -9.34 -16.54
N LEU A 134 -17.02 -10.36 -16.39
CA LEU A 134 -16.63 -11.68 -15.91
C LEU A 134 -15.74 -12.46 -16.89
N ARG A 135 -15.69 -12.03 -18.17
CA ARG A 135 -14.85 -12.62 -19.22
C ARG A 135 -13.48 -11.96 -19.35
N GLU A 136 -13.22 -10.90 -18.59
CA GLU A 136 -11.92 -10.23 -18.62
C GLU A 136 -10.82 -11.16 -18.06
N LYS A 137 -9.56 -10.96 -18.52
CA LYS A 137 -8.40 -11.71 -18.05
C LYS A 137 -8.19 -11.63 -16.54
N GLN A 138 -8.55 -10.49 -15.95
CA GLN A 138 -8.35 -10.21 -14.55
C GLN A 138 -9.50 -10.81 -13.74
N HIS A 139 -9.15 -11.46 -12.61
CA HIS A 139 -10.17 -11.99 -11.71
C HIS A 139 -11.13 -10.88 -11.24
N PRO A 140 -12.46 -11.06 -11.29
CA PRO A 140 -13.44 -10.01 -11.00
C PRO A 140 -13.33 -9.43 -9.58
N ALA A 141 -12.94 -10.23 -8.60
CA ALA A 141 -12.79 -9.78 -7.21
C ALA A 141 -11.46 -9.05 -6.93
N LYS A 142 -10.48 -9.05 -7.84
CA LYS A 142 -9.14 -8.51 -7.56
C LYS A 142 -9.16 -7.08 -7.05
N ARG A 143 -9.91 -6.20 -7.69
CA ARG A 143 -9.99 -4.77 -7.33
C ARG A 143 -10.70 -4.56 -5.99
N SER A 144 -11.77 -5.30 -5.75
CA SER A 144 -12.51 -5.23 -4.50
C SER A 144 -11.69 -5.75 -3.32
N PHE A 145 -10.93 -6.84 -3.50
CA PHE A 145 -10.01 -7.35 -2.49
C PHE A 145 -8.87 -6.36 -2.21
N GLN A 146 -8.30 -5.73 -3.23
CA GLN A 146 -7.33 -4.65 -3.06
C GLN A 146 -7.93 -3.50 -2.25
N ALA A 147 -9.16 -3.07 -2.55
CA ALA A 147 -9.83 -1.99 -1.85
C ALA A 147 -10.01 -2.28 -0.36
N LEU A 148 -10.51 -3.48 -0.04
CA LEU A 148 -10.69 -3.92 1.34
C LEU A 148 -9.36 -4.02 2.09
N ARG A 149 -8.32 -4.61 1.46
CA ARG A 149 -7.00 -4.73 2.04
C ARG A 149 -6.42 -3.36 2.41
N ILE A 150 -6.48 -2.42 1.48
CA ILE A 150 -6.03 -1.04 1.70
C ILE A 150 -6.80 -0.39 2.85
N ALA A 151 -8.13 -0.58 2.92
CA ALA A 151 -8.97 -0.01 3.95
C ALA A 151 -8.69 -0.62 5.34
N VAL A 152 -8.53 -1.96 5.42
CA VAL A 152 -8.22 -2.67 6.67
C VAL A 152 -6.90 -2.20 7.27
N ASN A 153 -5.87 -2.02 6.42
CA ASN A 153 -4.50 -1.80 6.88
C ASN A 153 -4.05 -0.32 6.82
N GLY A 154 -4.90 0.59 6.35
CA GLY A 154 -4.55 2.01 6.22
C GLY A 154 -3.34 2.25 5.30
N GLU A 155 -3.14 1.39 4.29
CA GLU A 155 -1.90 1.32 3.51
C GLU A 155 -1.52 2.65 2.87
N LEU A 156 -2.49 3.39 2.32
CA LEU A 156 -2.22 4.65 1.62
C LEU A 156 -1.97 5.82 2.58
N ASP A 157 -2.66 5.85 3.71
CA ASP A 157 -2.54 6.92 4.71
C ASP A 157 -1.20 6.86 5.44
N ALA A 158 -0.59 5.67 5.52
CA ALA A 158 0.72 5.47 6.12
C ALA A 158 1.88 6.03 5.27
N LEU A 159 1.70 6.21 3.94
CA LEU A 159 2.78 6.58 3.03
C LEU A 159 3.28 8.03 3.20
N PRO A 160 2.42 9.08 3.28
CA PRO A 160 2.92 10.45 3.42
C PRO A 160 3.75 10.68 4.69
N PRO A 161 3.31 10.27 5.90
CA PRO A 161 4.12 10.45 7.10
C PRO A 161 5.43 9.66 7.06
N MET A 162 5.41 8.42 6.56
CA MET A 162 6.61 7.60 6.37
C MET A 162 7.63 8.28 5.47
N LEU A 163 7.22 8.77 4.29
CA LEU A 163 8.11 9.43 3.34
C LEU A 163 8.69 10.74 3.88
N ALA A 164 7.89 11.49 4.65
CA ALA A 164 8.36 12.70 5.31
C ALA A 164 9.43 12.38 6.37
N ALA A 165 9.16 11.39 7.23
CA ALA A 165 10.10 10.94 8.25
C ALA A 165 11.38 10.33 7.62
N ALA A 166 11.24 9.58 6.51
CA ALA A 166 12.39 9.05 5.79
C ALA A 166 13.30 10.15 5.23
N ALA A 167 12.71 11.22 4.68
CA ALA A 167 13.49 12.33 4.16
C ALA A 167 14.28 13.08 5.26
N GLU A 168 13.74 13.14 6.49
CA GLU A 168 14.45 13.75 7.63
C GLU A 168 15.46 12.81 8.28
N GLY A 169 15.17 11.50 8.31
CA GLY A 169 16.03 10.50 8.92
C GLY A 169 17.23 10.07 8.07
N LEU A 170 17.39 10.60 6.87
CA LEU A 170 18.56 10.35 6.02
C LEU A 170 19.66 11.35 6.25
N LYS A 171 20.92 10.88 6.23
CA LYS A 171 22.11 11.76 6.11
C LYS A 171 22.13 12.46 4.75
N PRO A 172 22.78 13.64 4.63
CA PRO A 172 23.10 14.20 3.32
C PRO A 172 23.83 13.19 2.43
N GLY A 173 23.36 13.01 1.18
CA GLY A 173 23.83 11.96 0.28
C GLY A 173 23.21 10.57 0.51
N GLY A 174 22.47 10.38 1.60
CA GLY A 174 21.75 9.14 1.88
C GLY A 174 20.61 8.86 0.88
N ARG A 175 20.28 7.60 0.66
CA ARG A 175 19.33 7.18 -0.37
C ARG A 175 18.05 6.58 0.20
N LEU A 176 16.93 7.03 -0.34
CA LEU A 176 15.60 6.47 -0.14
C LEU A 176 15.20 5.63 -1.35
N ALA A 177 14.88 4.37 -1.14
CA ALA A 177 14.36 3.47 -2.15
C ALA A 177 12.97 2.96 -1.71
N VAL A 178 11.97 3.06 -2.60
CA VAL A 178 10.59 2.63 -2.31
C VAL A 178 10.09 1.75 -3.46
N ILE A 179 9.69 0.53 -3.12
CA ILE A 179 9.08 -0.43 -4.04
C ILE A 179 7.56 -0.40 -3.81
N THR A 180 6.80 -0.17 -4.87
CA THR A 180 5.33 -0.15 -4.87
C THR A 180 4.79 -1.22 -5.79
N PHE A 181 3.58 -1.75 -5.52
CA PHE A 181 2.99 -2.86 -6.28
C PHE A 181 1.67 -2.51 -6.96
N HIS A 182 1.09 -1.33 -6.68
CA HIS A 182 -0.11 -0.87 -7.39
C HIS A 182 -0.07 0.64 -7.70
N SER A 183 -1.01 1.08 -8.57
CA SER A 183 -1.08 2.44 -9.11
C SER A 183 -1.22 3.52 -8.05
N LEU A 184 -1.98 3.27 -6.99
CA LEU A 184 -2.27 4.25 -5.95
C LEU A 184 -1.03 4.52 -5.08
N GLU A 185 -0.33 3.47 -4.62
CA GLU A 185 0.95 3.61 -3.92
C GLU A 185 1.95 4.39 -4.77
N ASP A 186 2.16 3.97 -6.02
CA ASP A 186 3.11 4.60 -6.93
C ASP A 186 2.78 6.08 -7.16
N ARG A 187 1.49 6.42 -7.25
CA ARG A 187 1.02 7.80 -7.39
C ARG A 187 1.38 8.64 -6.17
N ILE A 188 1.10 8.16 -4.96
CA ILE A 188 1.41 8.85 -3.70
C ILE A 188 2.92 9.03 -3.55
N VAL A 189 3.69 7.94 -3.68
CA VAL A 189 5.16 7.98 -3.58
C VAL A 189 5.74 8.96 -4.60
N LYS A 190 5.34 8.87 -5.87
CA LYS A 190 5.78 9.80 -6.93
C LYS A 190 5.49 11.26 -6.58
N GLN A 191 4.27 11.56 -6.14
CA GLN A 191 3.86 12.93 -5.82
C GLN A 191 4.60 13.46 -4.60
N THR A 192 4.72 12.67 -3.54
CA THR A 192 5.41 13.06 -2.31
C THR A 192 6.90 13.29 -2.57
N LEU A 193 7.58 12.37 -3.25
CA LEU A 193 8.99 12.54 -3.61
C LEU A 193 9.20 13.77 -4.50
N LYS A 194 8.30 14.02 -5.46
CA LYS A 194 8.33 15.24 -6.27
C LYS A 194 8.19 16.49 -5.41
N THR A 195 7.26 16.50 -4.47
CA THR A 195 7.03 17.62 -3.54
C THR A 195 8.26 17.89 -2.68
N LEU A 196 8.88 16.83 -2.15
CA LEU A 196 10.11 16.93 -1.34
C LEU A 196 11.34 17.34 -2.16
N ALA A 197 11.34 17.03 -3.46
CA ALA A 197 12.41 17.44 -4.39
C ALA A 197 12.17 18.82 -5.03
N THR A 198 11.00 19.43 -4.79
CA THR A 198 10.67 20.76 -5.34
C THR A 198 11.07 21.83 -4.33
N GLY A 199 11.88 22.78 -4.78
CA GLY A 199 12.24 23.97 -3.99
C GLY A 199 11.13 25.02 -4.00
N CYS A 200 11.53 26.27 -4.26
CA CYS A 200 10.63 27.40 -4.30
C CYS A 200 9.42 27.17 -5.21
N THR A 201 8.22 27.48 -4.68
CA THR A 201 6.92 27.37 -5.41
C THR A 201 6.26 28.75 -5.61
N CYS A 202 7.01 29.84 -5.36
CA CYS A 202 6.52 31.19 -5.66
C CYS A 202 6.26 31.37 -7.16
N PRO A 203 5.29 32.22 -7.54
CA PRO A 203 5.11 32.61 -8.94
C PRO A 203 6.41 33.16 -9.54
N PRO A 204 6.74 32.82 -10.82
CA PRO A 204 8.01 33.23 -11.44
C PRO A 204 8.24 34.75 -11.49
N GLN A 205 7.14 35.54 -11.45
CA GLN A 205 7.19 37.01 -11.48
C GLN A 205 7.52 37.64 -10.13
N PHE A 206 7.65 36.86 -9.05
CA PHE A 206 8.03 37.40 -7.75
C PHE A 206 9.52 37.73 -7.74
N PRO A 207 9.92 38.98 -7.38
CA PRO A 207 11.32 39.39 -7.40
C PRO A 207 12.14 38.67 -6.32
N VAL A 208 11.51 38.23 -5.24
CA VAL A 208 12.16 37.52 -4.12
C VAL A 208 11.31 36.32 -3.69
N CYS A 209 11.96 35.24 -3.34
CA CYS A 209 11.27 34.06 -2.80
C CYS A 209 10.70 34.35 -1.40
N VAL A 210 9.39 34.22 -1.24
CA VAL A 210 8.71 34.43 0.06
C VAL A 210 8.25 33.13 0.71
N CYS A 211 8.32 31.98 0.00
CA CYS A 211 7.87 30.70 0.55
C CYS A 211 8.91 29.99 1.44
N GLY A 212 10.18 30.37 1.37
CA GLY A 212 11.29 29.78 2.15
C GLY A 212 11.53 28.29 1.87
N LYS A 213 10.81 27.68 0.91
CA LYS A 213 10.86 26.25 0.65
C LYS A 213 12.17 25.86 -0.04
N LYS A 214 12.89 24.94 0.59
CA LYS A 214 14.10 24.32 0.04
C LYS A 214 13.81 22.86 -0.30
N PRO A 215 14.38 22.31 -1.38
CA PRO A 215 14.27 20.89 -1.67
C PRO A 215 15.00 20.11 -0.58
N LYS A 216 14.41 18.98 -0.17
CA LYS A 216 15.01 18.06 0.80
C LYS A 216 15.63 16.84 0.10
N LEU A 217 15.11 16.50 -1.05
CA LEU A 217 15.52 15.34 -1.83
C LEU A 217 15.85 15.73 -3.27
N LYS A 218 16.66 14.90 -3.92
CA LYS A 218 16.92 14.92 -5.36
C LYS A 218 16.47 13.57 -5.93
N LEU A 219 15.63 13.57 -6.96
CA LEU A 219 15.19 12.32 -7.61
C LEU A 219 16.36 11.71 -8.38
N ALA A 220 16.69 10.44 -8.14
CA ALA A 220 17.71 9.72 -8.88
C ALA A 220 17.29 9.46 -10.34
N ALA A 221 15.98 9.23 -10.57
CA ALA A 221 15.42 9.06 -11.91
C ALA A 221 13.99 9.60 -11.98
N ARG A 222 13.59 10.08 -13.18
CA ARG A 222 12.21 10.56 -13.41
C ARG A 222 11.21 9.40 -13.53
N LYS A 223 11.63 8.29 -14.14
CA LYS A 223 10.82 7.07 -14.31
C LYS A 223 11.17 6.07 -13.21
N PRO A 224 10.22 5.24 -12.76
CA PRO A 224 10.55 4.14 -11.86
C PRO A 224 11.38 3.09 -12.60
N VAL A 225 12.18 2.34 -11.86
CA VAL A 225 12.78 1.09 -12.34
C VAL A 225 11.69 0.00 -12.22
N THR A 226 11.57 -0.82 -13.25
CA THR A 226 10.61 -1.94 -13.31
C THR A 226 11.38 -3.24 -13.52
N PRO A 227 10.82 -4.38 -13.08
CA PRO A 227 11.49 -5.68 -13.23
C PRO A 227 11.73 -6.02 -14.70
N GLY A 228 12.89 -6.64 -14.95
CA GLY A 228 13.25 -7.16 -16.26
C GLY A 228 12.59 -8.51 -16.59
N PRO A 229 12.69 -8.97 -17.84
CA PRO A 229 12.10 -10.26 -18.25
C PRO A 229 12.62 -11.46 -17.44
N GLU A 230 13.89 -11.48 -17.10
CA GLU A 230 14.52 -12.54 -16.30
C GLU A 230 13.92 -12.60 -14.89
N GLU A 231 13.84 -11.46 -14.21
CA GLU A 231 13.21 -11.35 -12.89
C GLU A 231 11.74 -11.78 -12.91
N LEU A 232 11.01 -11.42 -13.98
CA LEU A 232 9.60 -11.81 -14.13
C LEU A 232 9.42 -13.31 -14.38
N ALA A 233 10.38 -13.96 -15.00
CA ALA A 233 10.38 -15.41 -15.19
C ALA A 233 10.58 -16.15 -13.86
N GLU A 234 11.44 -15.66 -13.00
CA GLU A 234 11.73 -16.23 -11.68
C GLU A 234 10.69 -15.81 -10.63
N ASN A 235 10.26 -14.55 -10.67
CA ASN A 235 9.31 -13.98 -9.70
C ASN A 235 8.13 -13.26 -10.39
N PRO A 236 7.09 -13.99 -10.83
CA PRO A 236 5.91 -13.39 -11.46
C PRO A 236 5.17 -12.37 -10.58
N ARG A 237 5.35 -12.42 -9.25
CA ARG A 237 4.76 -11.47 -8.30
C ARG A 237 5.34 -10.05 -8.45
N ALA A 238 6.57 -9.92 -8.95
CA ALA A 238 7.21 -8.64 -9.23
C ALA A 238 6.60 -7.87 -10.41
N ARG A 239 5.67 -8.46 -11.18
CA ARG A 239 5.13 -7.88 -12.42
C ARG A 239 4.62 -6.43 -12.28
N SER A 240 4.09 -6.07 -11.14
CA SER A 240 3.55 -4.73 -10.88
C SER A 240 4.51 -3.84 -10.09
N ALA A 241 5.68 -4.36 -9.72
CA ALA A 241 6.65 -3.64 -8.91
C ALA A 241 7.22 -2.41 -9.64
N LYS A 242 7.37 -1.32 -8.90
CA LYS A 242 8.00 -0.08 -9.35
C LYS A 242 8.90 0.45 -8.25
N LEU A 243 10.19 0.50 -8.52
CA LEU A 243 11.17 1.08 -7.61
C LEU A 243 11.38 2.56 -7.93
N ARG A 244 11.21 3.42 -6.92
CA ARG A 244 11.55 4.84 -6.97
C ARG A 244 12.67 5.14 -6.01
N ILE A 245 13.62 5.97 -6.46
CA ILE A 245 14.83 6.31 -5.70
C ILE A 245 14.98 7.83 -5.64
N ALA A 246 15.31 8.31 -4.44
CA ALA A 246 15.68 9.70 -4.20
C ALA A 246 16.91 9.75 -3.28
N GLU A 247 17.64 10.85 -3.33
CA GLU A 247 18.85 11.13 -2.54
C GLU A 247 18.59 12.35 -1.66
N ARG A 248 19.02 12.32 -0.41
CA ARG A 248 18.96 13.45 0.51
C ARG A 248 19.98 14.50 0.09
N ILE A 249 19.54 15.77 0.00
CA ILE A 249 20.41 16.92 -0.31
C ILE A 249 21.02 17.47 0.97
#